data_5bb23c1b47297b8f5e07337a111980e4
#
_entry.id   5bb23c1b47297b8f5e07337a111980e4
#
_cell.length_a   1.000
_cell.length_b   1.000
_cell.length_c   1.000
_cell.angle_alpha   90.00
_cell.angle_beta   90.00
_cell.angle_gamma   90.00
#
_symmetry.space_group_name_H-M   'P 1'
#
loop_
_entity.id
_entity.type
_entity.pdbx_description
1 polymer ?
#
loop_
_entity_poly.entity_id
_entity_poly.type
_entity_poly.pdbx_seq_one_letter_code
_entity_poly.pdbx_strand_id
1 'polypeptide(L)'
;MTDAPKRSGGRRARVAMRAAPPKTNPAPAGQIGGQYRPLSDTDMAQIYDTALRLLSELGMGDVPDRLWDDLIAVGAVDLGMARIGLPKSLVEDMIDKAAKTFPLHGRDPSRTIEIGSDRVYFGTGGAAVNTLDIDSGLYRPSTLADLHDFTRLQDTLDNVAWFTRCCIATDVPEIIDLDVNTAYALLKNTTKPVATAFTLAETVDPIVQMFDIAAGGAGKFRERPFVKTHISPVISPMRFGEDAVDVVYKCIAHNIPMSCITAAQAGATAPATLAGFLAQSLAETLASLVMVNAISPGFPMVFSNWPLVIDLRSGAFAGGGGETTLMNAASAQLSNWLGLPSGVAASMTDAKAIDAQYGVEKGMTSLAAALAGGNLIYESSGMMAALLGVSFEAFILDDDMHAMTYRTLRGVEVTEENLGYDAIVTSVLGDGHFLGADQTLAAMERDYHYPEMADREQPRKCKGKIGARVPPPKLSKRGTRQADQGYVQHPIGCRAAHDTPPDQIYFRSKRSSSMTLVHAVTKSATNLPRASSAA
;
A
#
# COMPACT_ATOMS: atom_id res chain seq x y z
N MET A 1 56.38 21.03 2.96
CA MET A 1 56.00 20.06 4.01
C MET A 1 54.62 20.47 4.51
N THR A 2 53.59 19.89 3.94
CA THR A 2 52.22 20.12 4.36
C THR A 2 51.89 19.08 5.43
N ASP A 3 51.54 19.56 6.62
CA ASP A 3 51.13 18.73 7.76
C ASP A 3 49.94 17.82 7.35
N ALA A 4 50.20 16.51 7.35
CA ALA A 4 49.13 15.53 7.20
C ALA A 4 48.14 15.64 8.40
N PRO A 5 46.82 15.61 8.19
CA PRO A 5 45.88 15.73 9.29
C PRO A 5 46.07 14.59 10.30
N LYS A 6 46.25 14.95 11.57
CA LYS A 6 46.40 13.99 12.67
C LYS A 6 45.20 13.05 12.73
N ARG A 7 45.43 11.74 12.51
CA ARG A 7 44.45 10.66 12.70
C ARG A 7 43.81 10.76 14.08
N SER A 8 42.53 11.16 14.15
CA SER A 8 41.80 11.28 15.39
C SER A 8 41.31 9.90 15.87
N GLY A 9 41.83 9.43 16.97
CA GLY A 9 41.36 8.28 17.72
C GLY A 9 42.06 6.95 17.42
N GLY A 10 42.39 6.21 18.47
CA GLY A 10 42.96 4.86 18.40
C GLY A 10 41.96 3.80 17.92
N ARG A 11 42.41 2.55 17.68
CA ARG A 11 41.61 1.41 17.22
C ARG A 11 40.25 1.25 17.99
N ARG A 12 40.28 1.49 19.33
CA ARG A 12 39.07 1.41 20.18
C ARG A 12 38.03 2.50 19.84
N ALA A 13 38.45 3.73 19.57
CA ALA A 13 37.55 4.81 19.20
C ALA A 13 36.88 4.54 17.85
N ARG A 14 37.63 4.06 16.84
CA ARG A 14 37.12 3.68 15.54
C ARG A 14 36.16 2.50 15.60
N VAL A 15 36.40 1.51 16.47
CA VAL A 15 35.44 0.39 16.72
C VAL A 15 34.17 0.92 17.37
N ALA A 16 34.28 1.82 18.35
CA ALA A 16 33.13 2.43 19.00
C ALA A 16 32.29 3.29 18.05
N MET A 17 32.94 4.08 17.16
CA MET A 17 32.23 4.85 16.14
C MET A 17 31.44 3.97 15.16
N ARG A 18 32.02 2.82 14.74
CA ARG A 18 31.32 1.87 13.87
C ARG A 18 30.19 1.11 14.56
N ALA A 19 30.26 0.97 15.88
CA ALA A 19 29.21 0.33 16.68
C ALA A 19 28.09 1.31 17.09
N ALA A 20 28.27 2.62 16.88
CA ALA A 20 27.23 3.59 17.14
C ALA A 20 26.10 3.47 16.08
N PRO A 21 24.82 3.59 16.49
CA PRO A 21 23.74 3.62 15.53
C PRO A 21 23.89 4.84 14.58
N PRO A 22 23.45 4.73 13.32
CA PRO A 22 23.50 5.83 12.38
C PRO A 22 22.67 7.01 12.89
N LYS A 23 23.13 8.22 12.63
CA LYS A 23 22.45 9.46 13.06
C LYS A 23 21.28 9.84 12.16
N THR A 24 21.30 9.36 10.91
CA THR A 24 20.32 9.71 9.88
C THR A 24 19.87 8.47 9.14
N ASN A 25 18.60 8.47 8.67
CA ASN A 25 18.13 7.47 7.73
C ASN A 25 18.77 7.73 6.36
N PRO A 26 19.60 6.80 5.81
CA PRO A 26 20.29 7.00 4.54
C PRO A 26 19.34 7.04 3.34
N ALA A 27 18.12 6.57 3.46
CA ALA A 27 17.15 6.51 2.37
C ALA A 27 15.72 6.68 2.90
N PRO A 28 15.28 7.92 3.24
CA PRO A 28 13.93 8.18 3.71
C PRO A 28 12.89 7.88 2.63
N ALA A 29 11.62 7.80 3.02
CA ALA A 29 10.49 7.62 2.12
C ALA A 29 10.48 8.69 1.00
N GLY A 30 9.91 8.36 -0.17
CA GLY A 30 9.88 9.23 -1.33
C GLY A 30 11.07 9.06 -2.28
N GLN A 31 11.83 7.96 -2.17
CA GLN A 31 12.85 7.60 -3.15
C GLN A 31 12.24 7.41 -4.54
N ILE A 32 13.06 7.58 -5.58
CA ILE A 32 12.63 7.50 -6.98
C ILE A 32 12.71 6.06 -7.48
N GLY A 33 11.59 5.55 -8.01
CA GLY A 33 11.49 4.26 -8.69
C GLY A 33 11.64 4.37 -10.21
N GLY A 34 11.00 3.44 -10.95
CA GLY A 34 10.99 3.43 -12.42
C GLY A 34 12.10 2.61 -13.07
N GLN A 35 12.95 1.93 -12.28
CA GLN A 35 14.04 1.11 -12.79
C GLN A 35 13.58 -0.26 -13.33
N TYR A 36 12.48 -0.82 -12.81
CA TYR A 36 11.90 -2.08 -13.29
C TYR A 36 10.77 -1.82 -14.28
N ARG A 37 10.97 -2.26 -15.51
CA ARG A 37 10.04 -2.06 -16.63
C ARG A 37 9.64 -3.40 -17.23
N PRO A 38 8.59 -4.06 -16.71
CA PRO A 38 8.17 -5.39 -17.20
C PRO A 38 7.56 -5.37 -18.60
N LEU A 39 7.10 -4.21 -19.09
CA LEU A 39 6.50 -4.03 -20.40
C LEU A 39 7.40 -3.21 -21.31
N SER A 40 7.48 -3.55 -22.58
CA SER A 40 8.06 -2.69 -23.61
C SER A 40 7.12 -1.52 -23.94
N ASP A 41 7.63 -0.47 -24.59
CA ASP A 41 6.78 0.66 -25.03
C ASP A 41 5.69 0.22 -26.01
N THR A 42 5.99 -0.79 -26.85
CA THR A 42 5.01 -1.40 -27.78
C THR A 42 3.91 -2.15 -27.01
N ASP A 43 4.26 -2.91 -25.96
CA ASP A 43 3.28 -3.63 -25.15
C ASP A 43 2.35 -2.65 -24.43
N MET A 44 2.92 -1.59 -23.86
CA MET A 44 2.13 -0.54 -23.20
C MET A 44 1.13 0.12 -24.16
N ALA A 45 1.58 0.47 -25.38
CA ALA A 45 0.71 1.05 -26.40
C ALA A 45 -0.42 0.09 -26.81
N GLN A 46 -0.15 -1.20 -26.98
CA GLN A 46 -1.16 -2.21 -27.34
C GLN A 46 -2.19 -2.43 -26.21
N ILE A 47 -1.74 -2.46 -24.96
CA ILE A 47 -2.63 -2.57 -23.79
C ILE A 47 -3.52 -1.33 -23.69
N TYR A 48 -2.95 -0.14 -23.89
CA TYR A 48 -3.67 1.13 -23.87
C TYR A 48 -4.69 1.23 -24.99
N ASP A 49 -4.32 0.92 -26.24
CA ASP A 49 -5.25 0.94 -27.37
C ASP A 49 -6.41 -0.05 -27.15
N THR A 50 -6.14 -1.23 -26.55
CA THR A 50 -7.20 -2.18 -26.21
C THR A 50 -8.12 -1.61 -25.13
N ALA A 51 -7.58 -0.95 -24.11
CA ALA A 51 -8.35 -0.29 -23.07
C ALA A 51 -9.25 0.82 -23.65
N LEU A 52 -8.73 1.64 -24.56
CA LEU A 52 -9.50 2.68 -25.25
C LEU A 52 -10.62 2.09 -26.12
N ARG A 53 -10.38 0.98 -26.79
CA ARG A 53 -11.41 0.26 -27.55
C ARG A 53 -12.51 -0.28 -26.66
N LEU A 54 -12.17 -0.87 -25.50
CA LEU A 54 -13.16 -1.31 -24.50
C LEU A 54 -14.03 -0.14 -24.04
N LEU A 55 -13.44 1.01 -23.78
CA LEU A 55 -14.17 2.22 -23.34
C LEU A 55 -15.05 2.81 -24.45
N SER A 56 -14.59 2.82 -25.70
CA SER A 56 -15.33 3.43 -26.80
C SER A 56 -16.37 2.51 -27.43
N GLU A 57 -16.08 1.20 -27.57
CA GLU A 57 -16.93 0.25 -28.30
C GLU A 57 -17.89 -0.52 -27.37
N LEU A 58 -17.44 -0.90 -26.15
CA LEU A 58 -18.25 -1.58 -25.14
C LEU A 58 -18.81 -0.59 -24.11
N GLY A 59 -18.01 0.40 -23.69
CA GLY A 59 -18.38 1.42 -22.71
C GLY A 59 -18.58 0.88 -21.29
N MET A 60 -19.17 1.71 -20.43
CA MET A 60 -19.47 1.41 -19.03
C MET A 60 -20.98 1.22 -18.83
N GLY A 61 -21.35 0.23 -18.02
CA GLY A 61 -22.73 -0.02 -17.62
C GLY A 61 -23.06 0.48 -16.21
N ASP A 62 -24.32 0.33 -15.80
CA ASP A 62 -24.84 0.67 -14.48
C ASP A 62 -24.46 2.12 -14.06
N VAL A 63 -24.58 3.06 -15.01
CA VAL A 63 -24.21 4.47 -14.83
C VAL A 63 -25.34 5.20 -14.12
N PRO A 64 -25.13 5.79 -12.92
CA PRO A 64 -26.14 6.59 -12.25
C PRO A 64 -26.55 7.81 -13.11
N ASP A 65 -27.84 8.19 -13.08
CA ASP A 65 -28.41 9.25 -13.94
C ASP A 65 -27.59 10.55 -13.88
N ARG A 66 -27.22 10.99 -12.69
CA ARG A 66 -26.40 12.18 -12.50
C ARG A 66 -25.05 12.08 -13.18
N LEU A 67 -24.37 10.93 -13.06
CA LEU A 67 -23.07 10.71 -13.71
C LEU A 67 -23.23 10.59 -15.22
N TRP A 68 -24.33 10.01 -15.68
CA TRP A 68 -24.68 9.95 -17.11
C TRP A 68 -24.72 11.34 -17.73
N ASP A 69 -25.45 12.26 -17.10
CA ASP A 69 -25.57 13.64 -17.57
C ASP A 69 -24.21 14.35 -17.60
N ASP A 70 -23.41 14.21 -16.54
CA ASP A 70 -22.08 14.82 -16.47
C ASP A 70 -21.14 14.25 -17.55
N LEU A 71 -21.17 12.94 -17.82
CA LEU A 71 -20.36 12.30 -18.85
C LEU A 71 -20.79 12.70 -20.26
N ILE A 72 -22.09 12.76 -20.54
CA ILE A 72 -22.60 13.25 -21.83
C ILE A 72 -22.20 14.71 -22.06
N ALA A 73 -22.26 15.56 -21.03
CA ALA A 73 -21.87 16.97 -21.12
C ALA A 73 -20.41 17.18 -21.54
N VAL A 74 -19.51 16.22 -21.23
CA VAL A 74 -18.09 16.28 -21.63
C VAL A 74 -17.75 15.49 -22.89
N GLY A 75 -18.74 14.86 -23.55
CA GLY A 75 -18.56 14.22 -24.86
C GLY A 75 -18.57 12.69 -24.85
N ALA A 76 -19.05 12.07 -23.77
CA ALA A 76 -19.38 10.64 -23.78
C ALA A 76 -20.59 10.38 -24.72
N VAL A 77 -20.75 9.13 -25.15
CA VAL A 77 -21.73 8.73 -26.16
C VAL A 77 -22.63 7.63 -25.63
N ASP A 78 -23.93 7.77 -25.82
CA ASP A 78 -24.88 6.70 -25.55
C ASP A 78 -24.71 5.58 -26.60
N LEU A 79 -24.30 4.39 -26.14
CA LEU A 79 -24.14 3.21 -26.99
C LEU A 79 -25.41 2.37 -27.09
N GLY A 80 -26.49 2.77 -26.41
CA GLY A 80 -27.65 1.94 -26.17
C GLY A 80 -27.42 0.87 -25.10
N MET A 81 -28.42 0.06 -24.80
CA MET A 81 -28.37 -1.02 -23.81
C MET A 81 -27.91 -0.56 -22.42
N ALA A 82 -28.25 0.66 -22.01
CA ALA A 82 -27.83 1.32 -20.76
C ALA A 82 -26.30 1.37 -20.59
N ARG A 83 -25.55 1.58 -21.68
CA ARG A 83 -24.10 1.71 -21.65
C ARG A 83 -23.66 3.04 -22.24
N ILE A 84 -22.67 3.65 -21.57
CA ILE A 84 -22.06 4.90 -22.03
C ILE A 84 -20.66 4.63 -22.56
N GLY A 85 -20.40 5.07 -23.78
CA GLY A 85 -19.08 4.99 -24.42
C GLY A 85 -18.24 6.21 -24.08
N LEU A 86 -16.97 5.97 -23.83
CA LEU A 86 -15.97 7.01 -23.58
C LEU A 86 -15.01 7.04 -24.77
N PRO A 87 -15.20 7.95 -25.75
CA PRO A 87 -14.35 8.04 -26.94
C PRO A 87 -12.88 8.28 -26.57
N LYS A 88 -11.95 7.80 -27.40
CA LYS A 88 -10.50 7.99 -27.22
C LYS A 88 -10.14 9.45 -26.96
N SER A 89 -10.66 10.39 -27.75
CA SER A 89 -10.38 11.82 -27.58
C SER A 89 -10.83 12.36 -26.23
N LEU A 90 -11.96 11.88 -25.68
CA LEU A 90 -12.41 12.24 -24.35
C LEU A 90 -11.47 11.70 -23.27
N VAL A 91 -11.06 10.44 -23.37
CA VAL A 91 -10.15 9.82 -22.39
C VAL A 91 -8.81 10.55 -22.38
N GLU A 92 -8.25 10.85 -23.56
CA GLU A 92 -6.98 11.58 -23.69
C GLU A 92 -7.08 13.00 -23.13
N ASP A 93 -8.16 13.73 -23.41
CA ASP A 93 -8.42 15.07 -22.85
C ASP A 93 -8.51 15.02 -21.30
N MET A 94 -9.15 14.00 -20.75
CA MET A 94 -9.24 13.83 -19.29
C MET A 94 -7.92 13.39 -18.64
N ILE A 95 -7.09 12.62 -19.35
CA ILE A 95 -5.72 12.34 -18.91
C ILE A 95 -4.92 13.65 -18.86
N ASP A 96 -5.02 14.50 -19.88
CA ASP A 96 -4.29 15.78 -19.92
C ASP A 96 -4.72 16.73 -18.81
N LYS A 97 -6.02 16.79 -18.49
CA LYS A 97 -6.60 17.62 -17.41
C LYS A 97 -6.29 17.11 -16.01
N ALA A 98 -6.05 15.81 -15.85
CA ALA A 98 -5.84 15.19 -14.54
C ALA A 98 -4.63 15.78 -13.80
N ALA A 99 -4.76 15.93 -12.48
CA ALA A 99 -3.64 16.32 -11.62
C ALA A 99 -2.48 15.32 -11.73
N LYS A 100 -1.30 15.80 -12.10
CA LYS A 100 -0.09 14.97 -12.29
C LYS A 100 0.70 14.80 -11.00
N THR A 101 0.66 15.81 -10.16
CA THR A 101 1.27 15.82 -8.82
C THR A 101 0.38 16.59 -7.86
N PHE A 102 0.35 16.18 -6.62
CA PHE A 102 -0.35 16.91 -5.56
C PHE A 102 0.14 16.47 -4.17
N PRO A 103 0.05 17.36 -3.16
CA PRO A 103 0.40 16.99 -1.81
C PRO A 103 -0.68 16.14 -1.15
N LEU A 104 -0.29 15.10 -0.43
CA LEU A 104 -1.08 14.50 0.64
C LEU A 104 -0.60 15.06 1.96
N HIS A 105 -1.42 15.92 2.55
CA HIS A 105 -1.05 16.62 3.76
C HIS A 105 -1.10 15.69 4.97
N GLY A 106 -0.04 15.69 5.77
CA GLY A 106 -0.13 15.24 7.15
C GLY A 106 -0.83 16.29 8.00
N ARG A 107 -1.48 15.91 9.08
CA ARG A 107 -1.98 16.87 10.07
C ARG A 107 -0.82 17.69 10.67
N ASP A 108 0.33 17.05 10.91
CA ASP A 108 1.61 17.74 11.03
C ASP A 108 2.14 18.10 9.64
N PRO A 109 2.35 19.40 9.33
CA PRO A 109 2.86 19.82 8.02
C PRO A 109 4.18 19.18 7.59
N SER A 110 5.07 18.85 8.56
CA SER A 110 6.37 18.21 8.28
C SER A 110 6.24 16.78 7.75
N ARG A 111 5.08 16.16 7.91
CA ARG A 111 4.76 14.81 7.43
C ARG A 111 3.99 14.80 6.10
N THR A 112 3.85 15.97 5.45
CA THR A 112 3.23 16.04 4.11
C THR A 112 4.11 15.34 3.10
N ILE A 113 3.50 14.54 2.21
CA ILE A 113 4.18 13.84 1.12
C ILE A 113 3.67 14.35 -0.22
N GLU A 114 4.54 14.37 -1.23
CA GLU A 114 4.22 14.79 -2.59
C GLU A 114 3.99 13.56 -3.46
N ILE A 115 2.77 13.39 -4.00
CA ILE A 115 2.37 12.27 -4.85
C ILE A 115 2.60 12.62 -6.31
N GLY A 116 3.08 11.67 -7.09
CA GLY A 116 3.31 11.79 -8.54
C GLY A 116 4.77 11.62 -8.92
N SER A 117 5.07 11.71 -10.21
CA SER A 117 6.33 11.26 -10.78
C SER A 117 6.64 9.82 -10.33
N ASP A 118 7.90 9.45 -10.19
CA ASP A 118 8.30 8.10 -9.75
C ASP A 118 8.59 8.02 -8.23
N ARG A 119 8.04 8.93 -7.42
CA ARG A 119 8.22 8.94 -5.95
C ARG A 119 7.46 7.80 -5.31
N VAL A 120 8.12 7.03 -4.47
CA VAL A 120 7.59 5.82 -3.84
C VAL A 120 7.33 6.02 -2.35
N TYR A 121 6.13 5.65 -1.90
CA TYR A 121 5.72 5.72 -0.50
C TYR A 121 4.98 4.45 -0.09
N PHE A 122 5.54 3.73 0.87
CA PHE A 122 4.84 2.62 1.50
C PHE A 122 3.79 3.11 2.49
N GLY A 123 2.68 2.40 2.53
CA GLY A 123 1.59 2.66 3.45
C GLY A 123 0.80 1.41 3.77
N THR A 124 -0.26 1.57 4.52
CA THR A 124 -1.12 0.46 4.86
C THR A 124 -2.30 0.37 3.90
N GLY A 125 -3.07 -0.64 4.04
CA GLY A 125 -4.30 -0.82 3.28
C GLY A 125 -5.07 -2.01 3.81
N GLY A 126 -6.00 -2.47 3.02
CA GLY A 126 -6.75 -3.65 3.27
C GLY A 126 -8.05 -3.34 3.98
N ALA A 127 -8.22 -3.66 5.10
CA ALA A 127 -9.41 -3.78 5.92
C ALA A 127 -9.55 -5.25 6.35
N ALA A 128 -8.47 -5.78 6.94
CA ALA A 128 -8.47 -7.14 7.47
C ALA A 128 -9.61 -7.31 8.47
N VAL A 129 -10.33 -8.42 8.33
CA VAL A 129 -11.42 -8.75 9.25
C VAL A 129 -10.93 -9.45 10.51
N ASN A 130 -9.65 -9.85 10.54
CA ASN A 130 -9.03 -10.53 11.68
C ASN A 130 -7.70 -9.88 12.05
N THR A 131 -7.41 -9.90 13.34
CA THR A 131 -6.11 -9.55 13.94
C THR A 131 -5.43 -10.84 14.42
N LEU A 132 -4.15 -11.01 14.07
CA LEU A 132 -3.32 -12.03 14.70
C LEU A 132 -3.00 -11.58 16.12
N ASP A 133 -3.58 -12.27 17.08
CA ASP A 133 -3.45 -11.91 18.48
C ASP A 133 -2.06 -12.26 19.02
N ILE A 134 -1.37 -11.28 19.61
CA ILE A 134 0.02 -11.41 20.06
C ILE A 134 0.17 -12.48 21.15
N ASP A 135 -0.80 -12.57 22.05
CA ASP A 135 -0.67 -13.46 23.22
C ASP A 135 -0.99 -14.91 22.87
N SER A 136 -2.02 -15.15 22.09
CA SER A 136 -2.47 -16.49 21.73
C SER A 136 -1.83 -17.03 20.44
N GLY A 137 -1.34 -16.15 19.54
CA GLY A 137 -0.87 -16.52 18.21
C GLY A 137 -1.99 -17.00 17.27
N LEU A 138 -3.24 -16.72 17.60
CA LEU A 138 -4.42 -17.11 16.82
C LEU A 138 -5.09 -15.88 16.19
N TYR A 139 -5.71 -16.07 15.02
CA TYR A 139 -6.55 -15.05 14.43
C TYR A 139 -7.87 -14.91 15.18
N ARG A 140 -8.24 -13.69 15.51
CA ARG A 140 -9.54 -13.31 16.07
C ARG A 140 -10.14 -12.15 15.29
N PRO A 141 -11.46 -11.92 15.36
CA PRO A 141 -12.08 -10.74 14.77
C PRO A 141 -11.38 -9.46 15.24
N SER A 142 -11.11 -8.56 14.28
CA SER A 142 -10.52 -7.26 14.56
C SER A 142 -11.53 -6.34 15.26
N THR A 143 -11.04 -5.49 16.15
CA THR A 143 -11.85 -4.57 16.95
C THR A 143 -11.47 -3.11 16.70
N LEU A 144 -12.30 -2.18 17.17
CA LEU A 144 -11.98 -0.75 17.16
C LEU A 144 -10.74 -0.44 18.00
N ALA A 145 -10.54 -1.16 19.11
CA ALA A 145 -9.33 -1.03 19.92
C ALA A 145 -8.08 -1.42 19.13
N ASP A 146 -8.13 -2.50 18.34
CA ASP A 146 -7.02 -2.87 17.47
C ASP A 146 -6.70 -1.76 16.47
N LEU A 147 -7.69 -1.15 15.84
CA LEU A 147 -7.48 -0.05 14.89
C LEU A 147 -6.81 1.15 15.56
N HIS A 148 -7.20 1.51 16.79
CA HIS A 148 -6.52 2.55 17.57
C HIS A 148 -5.05 2.19 17.83
N ASP A 149 -4.77 0.95 18.20
CA ASP A 149 -3.43 0.49 18.54
C ASP A 149 -2.53 0.39 17.31
N PHE A 150 -3.02 -0.14 16.19
CA PHE A 150 -2.32 -0.14 14.91
C PHE A 150 -1.99 1.28 14.44
N THR A 151 -2.93 2.22 14.59
CA THR A 151 -2.70 3.62 14.19
C THR A 151 -1.61 4.26 15.06
N ARG A 152 -1.60 3.99 16.37
CA ARG A 152 -0.52 4.48 17.26
C ARG A 152 0.83 3.86 16.92
N LEU A 153 0.87 2.55 16.68
CA LEU A 153 2.10 1.87 16.28
C LEU A 153 2.64 2.47 14.98
N GLN A 154 1.81 2.58 13.96
CA GLN A 154 2.19 3.10 12.66
C GLN A 154 2.73 4.55 12.74
N ASP A 155 2.22 5.39 13.64
CA ASP A 155 2.72 6.76 13.81
C ASP A 155 4.21 6.80 14.19
N THR A 156 4.74 5.74 14.80
CA THR A 156 6.13 5.60 15.23
C THR A 156 7.06 4.97 14.19
N LEU A 157 6.52 4.42 13.09
CA LEU A 157 7.28 3.71 12.06
C LEU A 157 7.70 4.68 10.95
N ASP A 158 9.01 4.89 10.77
CA ASP A 158 9.54 5.94 9.90
C ASP A 158 9.36 5.66 8.40
N ASN A 159 9.27 4.38 8.01
CA ASN A 159 9.21 3.98 6.61
C ASN A 159 7.77 3.72 6.12
N VAL A 160 6.79 3.82 7.00
CA VAL A 160 5.36 3.84 6.67
C VAL A 160 4.92 5.31 6.56
N ALA A 161 4.88 5.83 5.33
CA ALA A 161 4.73 7.27 5.09
C ALA A 161 3.31 7.79 5.26
N TRP A 162 2.30 6.93 5.06
CA TRP A 162 0.88 7.26 5.15
C TRP A 162 0.10 6.04 5.67
N PHE A 163 -1.11 6.27 6.18
CA PHE A 163 -1.90 5.24 6.82
C PHE A 163 -3.35 5.24 6.36
N THR A 164 -3.88 4.07 6.02
CA THR A 164 -5.33 3.85 5.93
C THR A 164 -5.73 2.78 6.94
N ARG A 165 -7.04 2.63 7.20
CA ARG A 165 -7.51 1.57 8.09
C ARG A 165 -6.94 0.22 7.63
N CYS A 166 -6.21 -0.46 8.50
CA CYS A 166 -5.65 -1.79 8.21
C CYS A 166 -6.59 -2.93 8.62
N CYS A 167 -7.58 -2.64 9.46
CA CYS A 167 -8.58 -3.61 9.89
C CYS A 167 -9.97 -2.97 9.99
N ILE A 168 -10.98 -3.83 10.00
CA ILE A 168 -12.38 -3.45 10.22
C ILE A 168 -12.72 -3.68 11.69
N ALA A 169 -13.29 -2.68 12.36
CA ALA A 169 -13.81 -2.80 13.71
C ALA A 169 -15.12 -3.63 13.70
N THR A 170 -14.99 -4.96 13.76
CA THR A 170 -16.13 -5.88 13.66
C THR A 170 -17.05 -5.84 14.90
N ASP A 171 -16.58 -5.21 15.96
CA ASP A 171 -17.34 -4.91 17.18
C ASP A 171 -18.22 -3.65 17.07
N VAL A 172 -18.16 -2.92 15.93
CA VAL A 172 -19.01 -1.79 15.61
C VAL A 172 -19.91 -2.14 14.41
N PRO A 173 -21.10 -2.72 14.64
CA PRO A 173 -21.93 -3.30 13.57
C PRO A 173 -22.66 -2.25 12.72
N GLU A 174 -22.99 -1.09 13.26
CA GLU A 174 -23.72 -0.04 12.57
C GLU A 174 -22.80 0.72 11.63
N ILE A 175 -23.17 0.84 10.35
CA ILE A 175 -22.31 1.39 9.28
C ILE A 175 -21.89 2.84 9.57
N ILE A 176 -22.84 3.66 10.03
CA ILE A 176 -22.56 5.08 10.33
C ILE A 176 -21.56 5.17 11.48
N ASP A 177 -21.76 4.40 12.53
CA ASP A 177 -20.85 4.35 13.68
C ASP A 177 -19.49 3.80 13.28
N LEU A 178 -19.44 2.80 12.40
CA LEU A 178 -18.19 2.23 11.88
C LEU A 178 -17.37 3.28 11.13
N ASP A 179 -17.96 4.02 10.20
CA ASP A 179 -17.28 5.05 9.43
C ASP A 179 -16.77 6.18 10.34
N VAL A 180 -17.62 6.68 11.25
CA VAL A 180 -17.26 7.77 12.18
C VAL A 180 -16.14 7.33 13.13
N ASN A 181 -16.26 6.16 13.77
CA ASN A 181 -15.25 5.68 14.71
C ASN A 181 -13.94 5.31 14.00
N THR A 182 -14.00 4.77 12.77
CA THR A 182 -12.81 4.56 11.95
C THR A 182 -12.08 5.88 11.69
N ALA A 183 -12.77 6.90 11.20
CA ALA A 183 -12.20 8.21 10.94
C ALA A 183 -11.62 8.83 12.21
N TYR A 184 -12.31 8.70 13.36
CA TYR A 184 -11.83 9.18 14.65
C TYR A 184 -10.58 8.46 15.14
N ALA A 185 -10.53 7.12 15.00
CA ALA A 185 -9.36 6.33 15.39
C ALA A 185 -8.11 6.76 14.62
N LEU A 186 -8.23 6.99 13.32
CA LEU A 186 -7.14 7.48 12.47
C LEU A 186 -6.73 8.89 12.88
N LEU A 187 -7.69 9.81 12.99
CA LEU A 187 -7.44 11.20 13.32
C LEU A 187 -6.75 11.36 14.68
N LYS A 188 -7.18 10.60 15.69
CA LYS A 188 -6.68 10.72 17.06
C LYS A 188 -5.24 10.24 17.23
N ASN A 189 -4.83 9.21 16.49
CA ASN A 189 -3.64 8.44 16.83
C ASN A 189 -2.45 8.66 15.90
N THR A 190 -2.61 9.38 14.77
CA THR A 190 -1.48 9.75 13.90
C THR A 190 -1.59 11.16 13.38
N THR A 191 -0.46 11.77 13.05
CA THR A 191 -0.38 13.05 12.34
C THR A 191 0.13 12.91 10.91
N LYS A 192 0.43 11.70 10.46
CA LYS A 192 0.75 11.40 9.07
C LYS A 192 -0.47 11.58 8.17
N PRO A 193 -0.31 11.65 6.84
CA PRO A 193 -1.43 11.57 5.92
C PRO A 193 -2.23 10.31 6.17
N VAL A 194 -3.54 10.42 6.28
CA VAL A 194 -4.42 9.27 6.47
C VAL A 194 -5.41 9.13 5.33
N ALA A 195 -5.87 7.89 5.13
CA ALA A 195 -7.01 7.61 4.28
C ALA A 195 -8.11 6.95 5.08
N THR A 196 -9.33 7.41 4.93
CA THR A 196 -10.52 6.74 5.43
C THR A 196 -11.36 6.20 4.28
N ALA A 197 -12.25 5.26 4.55
CA ALA A 197 -13.29 4.87 3.62
C ALA A 197 -14.62 5.40 4.14
N PHE A 198 -15.43 5.89 3.23
CA PHE A 198 -16.83 6.23 3.47
C PHE A 198 -17.67 5.13 2.85
N THR A 199 -18.46 4.44 3.66
CA THR A 199 -19.33 3.36 3.18
C THR A 199 -20.58 3.94 2.54
N LEU A 200 -21.07 5.07 3.07
CA LEU A 200 -22.24 5.78 2.60
C LEU A 200 -21.93 7.27 2.40
N ALA A 201 -22.55 7.88 1.39
CA ALA A 201 -22.37 9.31 1.11
C ALA A 201 -22.84 10.21 2.28
N GLU A 202 -23.83 9.76 3.03
CA GLU A 202 -24.38 10.49 4.19
C GLU A 202 -23.40 10.56 5.38
N THR A 203 -22.41 9.67 5.47
CA THR A 203 -21.40 9.71 6.54
C THR A 203 -20.32 10.76 6.31
N VAL A 204 -20.18 11.28 5.09
CA VAL A 204 -19.12 12.24 4.73
C VAL A 204 -19.27 13.55 5.49
N ASP A 205 -20.46 14.17 5.47
CA ASP A 205 -20.71 15.47 6.07
C ASP A 205 -20.40 15.51 7.58
N PRO A 206 -20.90 14.59 8.43
CA PRO A 206 -20.58 14.58 9.87
C PRO A 206 -19.10 14.28 10.14
N ILE A 207 -18.45 13.44 9.34
CA ILE A 207 -17.02 13.16 9.50
C ILE A 207 -16.18 14.40 9.12
N VAL A 208 -16.55 15.14 8.08
CA VAL A 208 -15.89 16.40 7.70
C VAL A 208 -16.02 17.44 8.81
N GLN A 209 -17.16 17.53 9.51
CA GLN A 209 -17.28 18.40 10.69
C GLN A 209 -16.28 18.05 11.79
N MET A 210 -16.03 16.77 12.01
CA MET A 210 -14.99 16.31 12.94
C MET A 210 -13.58 16.71 12.46
N PHE A 211 -13.31 16.61 11.16
CA PHE A 211 -12.04 17.05 10.57
C PHE A 211 -11.86 18.56 10.64
N ASP A 212 -12.92 19.34 10.48
CA ASP A 212 -12.91 20.79 10.64
C ASP A 212 -12.54 21.20 12.08
N ILE A 213 -13.10 20.53 13.09
CA ILE A 213 -12.73 20.74 14.50
C ILE A 213 -11.22 20.49 14.69
N ALA A 214 -10.70 19.41 14.14
CA ALA A 214 -9.27 19.06 14.22
C ALA A 214 -8.38 20.03 13.43
N ALA A 215 -8.91 20.65 12.37
CA ALA A 215 -8.24 21.67 11.57
C ALA A 215 -8.29 23.08 12.21
N GLY A 216 -9.06 23.25 13.30
CA GLY A 216 -9.16 24.51 14.02
C GLY A 216 -10.39 25.36 13.73
N GLY A 217 -11.38 24.86 12.99
CA GLY A 217 -12.66 25.53 12.75
C GLY A 217 -13.37 25.12 11.47
N ALA A 218 -14.61 25.57 11.32
CA ALA A 218 -15.45 25.25 10.19
C ALA A 218 -14.80 25.65 8.85
N GLY A 219 -14.80 24.76 7.87
CA GLY A 219 -14.22 24.93 6.53
C GLY A 219 -12.69 24.82 6.48
N LYS A 220 -11.99 24.72 7.60
CA LYS A 220 -10.52 24.69 7.63
C LYS A 220 -9.93 23.40 7.10
N PHE A 221 -10.62 22.28 7.25
CA PHE A 221 -10.20 21.03 6.64
C PHE A 221 -10.15 21.12 5.12
N ARG A 222 -11.16 21.75 4.51
CA ARG A 222 -11.25 21.91 3.04
C ARG A 222 -10.11 22.76 2.45
N GLU A 223 -9.56 23.71 3.22
CA GLU A 223 -8.44 24.55 2.79
C GLU A 223 -7.13 23.72 2.69
N ARG A 224 -6.97 22.74 3.58
CA ARG A 224 -5.79 21.89 3.66
C ARG A 224 -6.18 20.47 4.11
N PRO A 225 -6.73 19.64 3.21
CA PRO A 225 -7.23 18.31 3.56
C PRO A 225 -6.06 17.37 3.91
N PHE A 226 -6.05 16.90 5.15
CA PHE A 226 -5.07 15.94 5.67
C PHE A 226 -5.59 14.49 5.69
N VAL A 227 -6.76 14.29 5.12
CA VAL A 227 -7.39 12.97 4.92
C VAL A 227 -7.74 12.84 3.45
N LYS A 228 -7.41 11.70 2.86
CA LYS A 228 -7.96 11.28 1.57
C LYS A 228 -8.97 10.16 1.76
N THR A 229 -9.79 9.89 0.78
CA THR A 229 -10.57 8.64 0.72
C THR A 229 -9.92 7.61 -0.19
N HIS A 230 -10.21 6.33 0.03
CA HIS A 230 -10.08 5.30 -0.96
C HIS A 230 -11.46 4.73 -1.27
N ILE A 231 -11.76 4.59 -2.54
CA ILE A 231 -13.08 4.20 -3.01
C ILE A 231 -12.97 3.40 -4.32
N SER A 232 -13.90 2.48 -4.52
CA SER A 232 -14.00 1.68 -5.74
C SER A 232 -15.28 2.05 -6.49
N PRO A 233 -15.26 3.11 -7.32
CA PRO A 233 -16.45 3.56 -8.03
C PRO A 233 -16.81 2.65 -9.22
N VAL A 234 -15.87 1.78 -9.63
CA VAL A 234 -16.08 0.80 -10.70
C VAL A 234 -16.18 -0.60 -10.12
N ILE A 235 -17.20 -1.32 -10.56
CA ILE A 235 -17.45 -2.73 -10.26
C ILE A 235 -17.09 -3.53 -11.52
N SER A 236 -16.06 -4.34 -11.43
CA SER A 236 -15.63 -5.19 -12.56
C SER A 236 -16.67 -6.32 -12.83
N PRO A 237 -17.00 -6.62 -14.10
CA PRO A 237 -16.42 -5.99 -15.29
C PRO A 237 -17.22 -4.76 -15.77
N MET A 238 -16.53 -3.67 -16.01
CA MET A 238 -16.98 -2.52 -16.79
C MET A 238 -18.34 -1.92 -16.37
N ARG A 239 -18.55 -1.66 -15.06
CA ARG A 239 -19.77 -1.05 -14.51
C ARG A 239 -19.45 -0.04 -13.42
N PHE A 240 -20.28 1.00 -13.25
CA PHE A 240 -20.21 1.87 -12.08
C PHE A 240 -21.02 1.31 -10.91
N GLY A 241 -20.67 1.72 -9.68
CA GLY A 241 -21.38 1.44 -8.45
C GLY A 241 -22.02 2.72 -7.92
N GLU A 242 -23.36 2.78 -7.85
CA GLU A 242 -24.11 3.97 -7.48
C GLU A 242 -23.67 4.56 -6.14
N ASP A 243 -23.67 3.76 -5.07
CA ASP A 243 -23.26 4.21 -3.73
C ASP A 243 -21.86 4.83 -3.71
N ALA A 244 -20.92 4.22 -4.44
CA ALA A 244 -19.55 4.69 -4.51
C ALA A 244 -19.42 5.99 -5.34
N VAL A 245 -20.19 6.13 -6.42
CA VAL A 245 -20.27 7.35 -7.21
C VAL A 245 -20.82 8.50 -6.36
N ASP A 246 -21.85 8.28 -5.55
CA ASP A 246 -22.38 9.29 -4.64
C ASP A 246 -21.34 9.77 -3.62
N VAL A 247 -20.53 8.86 -3.08
CA VAL A 247 -19.40 9.21 -2.21
C VAL A 247 -18.36 10.06 -2.98
N VAL A 248 -18.08 9.75 -4.25
CA VAL A 248 -17.17 10.58 -5.07
C VAL A 248 -17.65 12.02 -5.17
N TYR A 249 -18.94 12.25 -5.46
CA TYR A 249 -19.51 13.61 -5.50
C TYR A 249 -19.36 14.34 -4.17
N LYS A 250 -19.62 13.66 -3.06
CA LYS A 250 -19.45 14.23 -1.72
C LYS A 250 -17.99 14.58 -1.41
N CYS A 251 -17.06 13.69 -1.75
CA CYS A 251 -15.63 13.93 -1.53
C CYS A 251 -15.13 15.14 -2.35
N ILE A 252 -15.55 15.27 -3.60
CA ILE A 252 -15.23 16.42 -4.44
C ILE A 252 -15.80 17.71 -3.81
N ALA A 253 -17.04 17.70 -3.35
CA ALA A 253 -17.67 18.85 -2.69
C ALA A 253 -16.91 19.33 -1.45
N HIS A 254 -16.25 18.43 -0.74
CA HIS A 254 -15.44 18.73 0.46
C HIS A 254 -13.93 18.84 0.18
N ASN A 255 -13.49 18.79 -1.06
CA ASN A 255 -12.07 18.83 -1.46
C ASN A 255 -11.24 17.70 -0.83
N ILE A 256 -11.84 16.51 -0.65
CA ILE A 256 -11.16 15.32 -0.12
C ILE A 256 -10.43 14.62 -1.26
N PRO A 257 -9.09 14.61 -1.33
CA PRO A 257 -8.34 13.84 -2.32
C PRO A 257 -8.77 12.38 -2.30
N MET A 258 -8.75 11.71 -3.44
CA MET A 258 -9.23 10.32 -3.49
C MET A 258 -8.28 9.38 -4.21
N SER A 259 -8.32 8.12 -3.82
CA SER A 259 -7.79 7.00 -4.59
C SER A 259 -8.97 6.24 -5.17
N CYS A 260 -9.16 6.33 -6.48
CA CYS A 260 -10.14 5.49 -7.17
C CYS A 260 -9.51 4.14 -7.48
N ILE A 261 -9.98 3.11 -6.77
CA ILE A 261 -9.42 1.77 -6.82
C ILE A 261 -10.24 0.91 -7.76
N THR A 262 -9.57 0.27 -8.70
CA THR A 262 -10.12 -0.78 -9.54
C THR A 262 -9.48 -2.09 -9.13
N ALA A 263 -10.28 -3.05 -8.65
CA ALA A 263 -9.83 -4.30 -8.05
C ALA A 263 -10.40 -5.52 -8.80
N ALA A 264 -10.16 -5.58 -10.11
CA ALA A 264 -10.56 -6.71 -10.93
C ALA A 264 -9.79 -7.98 -10.54
N GLN A 265 -10.38 -9.16 -10.74
CA GLN A 265 -9.80 -10.46 -10.40
C GLN A 265 -9.55 -11.29 -11.65
N ALA A 266 -8.30 -11.66 -11.87
CA ALA A 266 -7.90 -12.50 -13.01
C ALA A 266 -8.65 -13.84 -13.01
N GLY A 267 -9.33 -14.14 -14.12
CA GLY A 267 -10.11 -15.37 -14.28
C GLY A 267 -11.49 -15.39 -13.64
N ALA A 268 -11.86 -14.31 -12.91
CA ALA A 268 -13.20 -14.19 -12.31
C ALA A 268 -13.97 -12.97 -12.86
N THR A 269 -13.49 -11.76 -12.62
CA THR A 269 -14.11 -10.52 -13.10
C THR A 269 -13.30 -9.82 -14.19
N ALA A 270 -12.17 -10.43 -14.59
CA ALA A 270 -11.34 -10.03 -15.71
C ALA A 270 -10.73 -11.26 -16.38
N PRO A 271 -10.18 -11.15 -17.63
CA PRO A 271 -9.53 -12.25 -18.29
C PRO A 271 -8.42 -12.89 -17.45
N ALA A 272 -8.24 -14.22 -17.57
CA ALA A 272 -7.12 -14.92 -16.96
C ALA A 272 -5.77 -14.66 -17.67
N THR A 273 -5.80 -14.20 -18.93
CA THR A 273 -4.59 -13.78 -19.65
C THR A 273 -4.10 -12.45 -19.12
N LEU A 274 -2.85 -12.37 -18.68
CA LEU A 274 -2.32 -11.21 -17.97
C LEU A 274 -2.40 -9.90 -18.78
N ALA A 275 -2.12 -9.96 -20.09
CA ALA A 275 -2.26 -8.78 -20.98
C ALA A 275 -3.72 -8.32 -21.12
N GLY A 276 -4.67 -9.24 -21.31
CA GLY A 276 -6.11 -8.93 -21.36
C GLY A 276 -6.62 -8.40 -20.03
N PHE A 277 -6.10 -8.92 -18.93
CA PHE A 277 -6.40 -8.41 -17.59
C PHE A 277 -5.92 -6.96 -17.42
N LEU A 278 -4.66 -6.66 -17.79
CA LEU A 278 -4.14 -5.29 -17.74
C LEU A 278 -4.98 -4.33 -18.61
N ALA A 279 -5.40 -4.75 -19.80
CA ALA A 279 -6.20 -3.91 -20.69
C ALA A 279 -7.57 -3.58 -20.10
N GLN A 280 -8.28 -4.57 -19.50
CA GLN A 280 -9.57 -4.32 -18.86
C GLN A 280 -9.41 -3.48 -17.60
N SER A 281 -8.49 -3.81 -16.71
CA SER A 281 -8.30 -3.07 -15.47
C SER A 281 -7.84 -1.63 -15.72
N LEU A 282 -7.03 -1.41 -16.75
CA LEU A 282 -6.66 -0.07 -17.20
C LEU A 282 -7.88 0.71 -17.72
N ALA A 283 -8.74 0.08 -18.55
CA ALA A 283 -9.97 0.69 -19.03
C ALA A 283 -10.88 1.13 -17.87
N GLU A 284 -11.09 0.26 -16.90
CA GLU A 284 -11.90 0.53 -15.72
C GLU A 284 -11.34 1.67 -14.86
N THR A 285 -10.01 1.73 -14.70
CA THR A 285 -9.38 2.81 -13.94
C THR A 285 -9.41 4.14 -14.71
N LEU A 286 -9.27 4.09 -16.05
CA LEU A 286 -9.47 5.26 -16.92
C LEU A 286 -10.92 5.77 -16.88
N ALA A 287 -11.91 4.88 -16.78
CA ALA A 287 -13.31 5.30 -16.60
C ALA A 287 -13.50 6.08 -15.29
N SER A 288 -12.84 5.65 -14.20
CA SER A 288 -12.84 6.40 -12.94
C SER A 288 -12.16 7.77 -13.07
N LEU A 289 -11.07 7.87 -13.83
CA LEU A 289 -10.38 9.13 -14.10
C LEU A 289 -11.25 10.07 -14.92
N VAL A 290 -11.92 9.56 -15.95
CA VAL A 290 -12.88 10.34 -16.76
C VAL A 290 -14.01 10.87 -15.88
N MET A 291 -14.60 10.02 -15.04
CA MET A 291 -15.64 10.41 -14.09
C MET A 291 -15.19 11.57 -13.19
N VAL A 292 -14.06 11.43 -12.51
CA VAL A 292 -13.58 12.46 -11.57
C VAL A 292 -13.31 13.79 -12.30
N ASN A 293 -12.67 13.74 -13.48
CA ASN A 293 -12.35 14.95 -14.24
C ASN A 293 -13.54 15.53 -15.00
N ALA A 294 -14.59 14.76 -15.29
CA ALA A 294 -15.85 15.27 -15.78
C ALA A 294 -16.58 16.11 -14.71
N ILE A 295 -16.56 15.64 -13.45
CA ILE A 295 -17.17 16.36 -12.33
C ILE A 295 -16.31 17.57 -11.91
N SER A 296 -14.99 17.40 -11.82
CA SER A 296 -14.06 18.45 -11.39
C SER A 296 -12.69 18.28 -12.05
N PRO A 297 -12.44 19.00 -13.16
CA PRO A 297 -11.18 18.90 -13.89
C PRO A 297 -9.96 19.19 -13.00
N GLY A 298 -8.95 18.33 -13.03
CA GLY A 298 -7.72 18.47 -12.25
C GLY A 298 -7.87 18.15 -10.77
N PHE A 299 -8.97 17.53 -10.35
CA PHE A 299 -9.17 17.13 -8.95
C PHE A 299 -8.12 16.12 -8.51
N PRO A 300 -7.53 16.23 -7.28
CA PRO A 300 -6.51 15.33 -6.78
C PRO A 300 -7.01 13.88 -6.68
N MET A 301 -6.54 13.04 -7.61
CA MET A 301 -6.91 11.62 -7.69
C MET A 301 -5.67 10.76 -7.89
N VAL A 302 -5.53 9.73 -7.05
CA VAL A 302 -4.58 8.63 -7.25
C VAL A 302 -5.21 7.61 -8.19
N PHE A 303 -4.54 7.33 -9.29
CA PHE A 303 -4.93 6.35 -10.30
C PHE A 303 -4.57 4.95 -9.79
N SER A 304 -5.53 4.27 -9.14
CA SER A 304 -5.26 3.06 -8.38
C SER A 304 -5.73 1.81 -9.11
N ASN A 305 -4.86 1.28 -9.97
CA ASN A 305 -5.10 0.04 -10.66
C ASN A 305 -4.53 -1.14 -9.84
N TRP A 306 -5.41 -1.94 -9.25
CA TRP A 306 -5.07 -3.07 -8.40
C TRP A 306 -5.38 -4.40 -9.08
N PRO A 307 -4.46 -4.97 -9.84
CA PRO A 307 -4.66 -6.26 -10.45
C PRO A 307 -4.60 -7.37 -9.39
N LEU A 308 -5.74 -7.90 -9.02
CA LEU A 308 -5.85 -8.98 -8.06
C LEU A 308 -5.81 -10.34 -8.78
N VAL A 309 -4.87 -11.18 -8.38
CA VAL A 309 -4.72 -12.53 -8.92
C VAL A 309 -5.34 -13.54 -7.97
N ILE A 310 -6.04 -14.53 -8.53
CA ILE A 310 -6.56 -15.65 -7.76
C ILE A 310 -5.85 -16.95 -8.17
N ASP A 311 -5.70 -17.88 -7.24
CA ASP A 311 -5.33 -19.24 -7.60
C ASP A 311 -6.51 -19.90 -8.31
N LEU A 312 -6.39 -20.08 -9.65
CA LEU A 312 -7.46 -20.61 -10.48
C LEU A 312 -7.89 -22.03 -10.12
N ARG A 313 -7.09 -22.78 -9.33
CA ARG A 313 -7.43 -24.13 -8.85
C ARG A 313 -8.34 -24.11 -7.64
N SER A 314 -8.15 -23.14 -6.75
CA SER A 314 -8.87 -23.03 -5.46
C SER A 314 -9.87 -21.89 -5.42
N GLY A 315 -9.74 -20.89 -6.30
CA GLY A 315 -10.50 -19.64 -6.27
C GLY A 315 -10.05 -18.69 -5.15
N ALA A 316 -8.98 -19.02 -4.40
CA ALA A 316 -8.48 -18.17 -3.33
C ALA A 316 -7.65 -17.00 -3.89
N PHE A 317 -7.71 -15.86 -3.23
CA PHE A 317 -6.85 -14.72 -3.55
C PHE A 317 -5.36 -15.10 -3.32
N ALA A 318 -4.49 -14.70 -4.24
CA ALA A 318 -3.06 -14.98 -4.23
C ALA A 318 -2.26 -13.66 -4.25
N GLY A 319 -2.18 -13.02 -3.08
CA GLY A 319 -1.54 -11.70 -2.92
C GLY A 319 -0.02 -11.73 -3.00
N GLY A 320 0.61 -12.83 -2.57
CA GLY A 320 2.06 -12.99 -2.53
C GLY A 320 2.68 -13.63 -3.79
N GLY A 321 1.87 -13.96 -4.81
CA GLY A 321 2.32 -14.69 -5.99
C GLY A 321 3.19 -13.89 -6.95
N GLY A 322 3.90 -14.61 -7.83
CA GLY A 322 4.74 -14.02 -8.89
C GLY A 322 3.92 -13.21 -9.89
N GLU A 323 2.73 -13.69 -10.25
CA GLU A 323 1.80 -12.99 -11.14
C GLU A 323 1.33 -11.68 -10.53
N THR A 324 0.98 -11.66 -9.24
CA THR A 324 0.60 -10.43 -8.52
C THR A 324 1.77 -9.44 -8.50
N THR A 325 2.99 -9.93 -8.27
CA THR A 325 4.22 -9.12 -8.33
C THR A 325 4.38 -8.43 -9.67
N LEU A 326 4.31 -9.21 -10.76
CA LEU A 326 4.44 -8.72 -12.12
C LEU A 326 3.35 -7.71 -12.49
N MET A 327 2.10 -8.03 -12.16
CA MET A 327 0.94 -7.23 -12.54
C MET A 327 0.91 -5.87 -11.84
N ASN A 328 1.28 -5.80 -10.55
CA ASN A 328 1.38 -4.53 -9.83
C ASN A 328 2.54 -3.65 -10.35
N ALA A 329 3.67 -4.26 -10.69
CA ALA A 329 4.77 -3.53 -11.32
C ALA A 329 4.38 -3.00 -12.71
N ALA A 330 3.69 -3.80 -13.53
CA ALA A 330 3.17 -3.37 -14.84
C ALA A 330 2.12 -2.25 -14.70
N SER A 331 1.26 -2.31 -13.69
CA SER A 331 0.28 -1.25 -13.42
C SER A 331 0.95 0.07 -13.00
N ALA A 332 2.00 0.01 -12.16
CA ALA A 332 2.80 1.19 -11.83
C ALA A 332 3.47 1.77 -13.08
N GLN A 333 4.09 0.93 -13.91
CA GLN A 333 4.73 1.36 -15.16
C GLN A 333 3.74 2.01 -16.13
N LEU A 334 2.54 1.44 -16.33
CA LEU A 334 1.49 2.01 -17.17
C LEU A 334 1.01 3.37 -16.65
N SER A 335 0.82 3.49 -15.34
CA SER A 335 0.41 4.76 -14.72
C SER A 335 1.48 5.85 -14.93
N ASN A 336 2.75 5.53 -14.71
CA ASN A 336 3.87 6.46 -14.93
C ASN A 336 4.02 6.83 -16.41
N TRP A 337 3.80 5.88 -17.32
CA TRP A 337 3.81 6.14 -18.77
C TRP A 337 2.71 7.13 -19.19
N LEU A 338 1.54 7.09 -18.52
CA LEU A 338 0.46 8.07 -18.70
C LEU A 338 0.70 9.38 -17.91
N GLY A 339 1.78 9.47 -17.14
CA GLY A 339 2.08 10.61 -16.27
C GLY A 339 1.06 10.79 -15.15
N LEU A 340 0.45 9.72 -14.65
CA LEU A 340 -0.60 9.74 -13.63
C LEU A 340 -0.07 9.28 -12.27
N PRO A 341 -0.48 9.93 -11.16
CA PRO A 341 -0.16 9.49 -9.81
C PRO A 341 -0.74 8.10 -9.55
N SER A 342 0.10 7.12 -9.23
CA SER A 342 -0.29 5.72 -9.15
C SER A 342 -0.56 5.21 -7.73
N GLY A 343 -1.48 4.25 -7.61
CA GLY A 343 -1.68 3.44 -6.42
C GLY A 343 -1.71 1.95 -6.79
N VAL A 344 -0.88 1.12 -6.15
CA VAL A 344 -0.82 -0.31 -6.42
C VAL A 344 -0.94 -1.13 -5.13
N ALA A 345 -1.57 -2.30 -5.22
CA ALA A 345 -1.72 -3.23 -4.09
C ALA A 345 -0.58 -4.25 -4.11
N ALA A 346 0.49 -3.94 -3.39
CA ALA A 346 1.68 -4.79 -3.35
C ALA A 346 2.18 -4.98 -1.90
N SER A 347 3.26 -5.74 -1.74
CA SER A 347 3.76 -6.11 -0.41
C SER A 347 2.74 -6.93 0.39
N MET A 348 2.00 -7.78 -0.30
CA MET A 348 1.05 -8.73 0.29
C MET A 348 1.71 -10.08 0.52
N THR A 349 1.09 -10.88 1.38
CA THR A 349 1.47 -12.26 1.60
C THR A 349 0.25 -13.14 1.83
N ASP A 350 0.33 -14.39 1.36
CA ASP A 350 -0.67 -15.42 1.63
C ASP A 350 -0.33 -16.21 2.92
N ALA A 351 0.83 -15.96 3.49
CA ALA A 351 1.28 -16.60 4.73
C ALA A 351 0.33 -16.29 5.90
N LYS A 352 0.07 -17.30 6.73
CA LYS A 352 -0.76 -17.21 7.94
C LYS A 352 0.08 -17.01 9.19
N ALA A 353 1.39 -17.11 9.06
CA ALA A 353 2.37 -16.89 10.13
C ALA A 353 3.55 -16.08 9.57
N ILE A 354 4.32 -15.47 10.47
CA ILE A 354 5.56 -14.79 10.12
C ILE A 354 6.65 -15.88 9.98
N ASP A 355 6.84 -16.33 8.74
CA ASP A 355 7.76 -17.41 8.38
C ASP A 355 8.53 -17.09 7.09
N ALA A 356 9.15 -18.10 6.48
CA ALA A 356 9.91 -17.94 5.24
C ALA A 356 9.01 -17.51 4.07
N GLN A 357 7.76 -18.01 3.99
CA GLN A 357 6.80 -17.59 2.96
C GLN A 357 6.48 -16.10 3.10
N TYR A 358 6.18 -15.64 4.31
CA TYR A 358 5.95 -14.23 4.62
C TYR A 358 7.10 -13.34 4.10
N GLY A 359 8.34 -13.68 4.48
CA GLY A 359 9.50 -12.86 4.10
C GLY A 359 9.76 -12.82 2.60
N VAL A 360 9.60 -13.96 1.90
CA VAL A 360 9.81 -14.04 0.44
C VAL A 360 8.74 -13.26 -0.31
N GLU A 361 7.47 -13.49 -0.02
CA GLU A 361 6.34 -12.87 -0.71
C GLU A 361 6.33 -11.35 -0.50
N LYS A 362 6.45 -10.91 0.74
CA LYS A 362 6.49 -9.48 1.07
C LYS A 362 7.71 -8.78 0.45
N GLY A 363 8.89 -9.35 0.58
CA GLY A 363 10.11 -8.77 0.05
C GLY A 363 10.09 -8.63 -1.46
N MET A 364 9.65 -9.68 -2.18
CA MET A 364 9.59 -9.69 -3.64
C MET A 364 8.55 -8.70 -4.18
N THR A 365 7.33 -8.73 -3.65
CA THR A 365 6.23 -7.88 -4.12
C THR A 365 6.49 -6.40 -3.81
N SER A 366 7.05 -6.08 -2.64
CA SER A 366 7.45 -4.72 -2.26
C SER A 366 8.50 -4.14 -3.18
N LEU A 367 9.58 -4.90 -3.39
CA LEU A 367 10.72 -4.45 -4.19
C LEU A 367 10.33 -4.21 -5.64
N ALA A 368 9.56 -5.14 -6.24
CA ALA A 368 9.14 -5.01 -7.64
C ALA A 368 8.25 -3.79 -7.87
N ALA A 369 7.23 -3.57 -7.02
CA ALA A 369 6.34 -2.42 -7.13
C ALA A 369 7.07 -1.09 -6.92
N ALA A 370 8.00 -1.04 -5.96
CA ALA A 370 8.80 0.13 -5.67
C ALA A 370 9.78 0.44 -6.82
N LEU A 371 10.50 -0.56 -7.35
CA LEU A 371 11.38 -0.40 -8.50
C LEU A 371 10.62 -0.01 -9.77
N ALA A 372 9.35 -0.38 -9.90
CA ALA A 372 8.49 0.08 -11.00
C ALA A 372 7.95 1.51 -10.82
N GLY A 373 8.16 2.14 -9.66
CA GLY A 373 7.78 3.52 -9.38
C GLY A 373 6.33 3.70 -8.96
N GLY A 374 5.73 2.72 -8.28
CA GLY A 374 4.41 2.86 -7.68
C GLY A 374 4.41 3.97 -6.61
N ASN A 375 3.58 5.02 -6.78
CA ASN A 375 3.63 6.18 -5.86
C ASN A 375 3.09 5.83 -4.48
N LEU A 376 1.89 5.28 -4.39
CA LEU A 376 1.34 4.75 -3.15
C LEU A 376 1.29 3.22 -3.23
N ILE A 377 2.14 2.56 -2.45
CA ILE A 377 2.11 1.11 -2.32
C ILE A 377 1.22 0.78 -1.12
N TYR A 378 0.02 0.29 -1.44
CA TYR A 378 -0.97 -0.16 -0.48
C TYR A 378 -0.65 -1.57 0.02
N GLU A 379 -1.32 -2.00 1.08
CA GLU A 379 -1.25 -3.35 1.65
C GLU A 379 0.14 -3.69 2.21
N SER A 380 1.04 -2.72 2.26
CA SER A 380 2.47 -2.99 2.43
C SER A 380 2.87 -3.22 3.88
N SER A 381 2.07 -2.79 4.85
CA SER A 381 2.43 -2.93 6.27
C SER A 381 1.37 -3.66 7.07
N GLY A 382 1.80 -4.68 7.80
CA GLY A 382 0.98 -5.44 8.74
C GLY A 382 0.06 -6.48 8.11
N MET A 383 -0.21 -6.44 6.80
CA MET A 383 -1.17 -7.32 6.13
C MET A 383 -0.63 -8.73 5.94
N MET A 384 -1.48 -9.73 6.23
CA MET A 384 -1.19 -11.15 6.18
C MET A 384 -2.40 -11.94 5.66
N ALA A 385 -2.22 -13.24 5.47
CA ALA A 385 -3.30 -14.20 5.19
C ALA A 385 -4.18 -13.79 4.01
N ALA A 386 -3.59 -13.34 2.90
CA ALA A 386 -4.32 -12.92 1.70
C ALA A 386 -5.35 -11.81 2.02
N LEU A 387 -4.93 -10.74 2.71
CA LEU A 387 -5.73 -9.58 3.15
C LEU A 387 -6.78 -9.88 4.25
N LEU A 388 -6.86 -11.12 4.74
CA LEU A 388 -7.83 -11.49 5.77
C LEU A 388 -7.34 -11.23 7.19
N GLY A 389 -6.04 -11.02 7.38
CA GLY A 389 -5.41 -10.81 8.67
C GLY A 389 -4.43 -9.65 8.71
N VAL A 390 -4.24 -9.10 9.91
CA VAL A 390 -3.26 -8.07 10.21
C VAL A 390 -2.52 -8.40 11.51
N SER A 391 -1.24 -8.05 11.61
CA SER A 391 -0.38 -8.36 12.77
C SER A 391 0.44 -7.16 13.19
N PHE A 392 0.58 -6.95 14.50
CA PHE A 392 1.45 -5.93 15.09
C PHE A 392 2.93 -6.21 14.80
N GLU A 393 3.35 -7.47 14.91
CA GLU A 393 4.72 -7.88 14.63
C GLU A 393 5.06 -7.69 13.15
N ALA A 394 4.11 -7.99 12.25
CA ALA A 394 4.27 -7.77 10.83
C ALA A 394 4.50 -6.28 10.50
N PHE A 395 3.83 -5.34 11.18
CA PHE A 395 4.08 -3.91 11.00
C PHE A 395 5.54 -3.53 11.23
N ILE A 396 6.14 -4.05 12.30
CA ILE A 396 7.53 -3.72 12.67
C ILE A 396 8.52 -4.33 11.68
N LEU A 397 8.28 -5.58 11.26
CA LEU A 397 9.13 -6.26 10.28
C LEU A 397 9.03 -5.61 8.91
N ASP A 398 7.83 -5.20 8.52
CA ASP A 398 7.60 -4.52 7.25
C ASP A 398 8.28 -3.14 7.21
N ASP A 399 8.29 -2.39 8.32
CA ASP A 399 8.99 -1.10 8.38
C ASP A 399 10.49 -1.25 8.08
N ASP A 400 11.14 -2.24 8.68
CA ASP A 400 12.55 -2.56 8.43
C ASP A 400 12.78 -3.02 6.98
N MET A 401 11.88 -3.83 6.43
CA MET A 401 11.91 -4.27 5.02
C MET A 401 11.73 -3.07 4.06
N HIS A 402 10.84 -2.14 4.38
CA HIS A 402 10.67 -0.92 3.58
C HIS A 402 11.92 -0.05 3.58
N ALA A 403 12.60 0.07 4.71
CA ALA A 403 13.89 0.78 4.78
C ALA A 403 14.94 0.14 3.86
N MET A 404 15.02 -1.21 3.82
CA MET A 404 15.89 -1.92 2.88
C MET A 404 15.51 -1.65 1.43
N THR A 405 14.21 -1.61 1.13
CA THR A 405 13.70 -1.30 -0.22
C THR A 405 14.03 0.13 -0.62
N TYR A 406 13.79 1.12 0.23
CA TYR A 406 14.16 2.52 -0.02
C TYR A 406 15.67 2.68 -0.24
N ARG A 407 16.49 1.95 0.54
CA ARG A 407 17.94 1.97 0.32
C ARG A 407 18.34 1.41 -1.05
N THR A 408 17.62 0.38 -1.52
CA THR A 408 17.81 -0.19 -2.86
C THR A 408 17.41 0.81 -3.95
N LEU A 409 16.27 1.49 -3.80
CA LEU A 409 15.78 2.52 -4.73
C LEU A 409 16.76 3.69 -4.87
N ARG A 410 17.39 4.13 -3.78
CA ARG A 410 18.39 5.19 -3.81
C ARG A 410 19.55 4.87 -4.75
N GLY A 411 19.84 3.58 -4.97
CA GLY A 411 20.89 3.14 -5.90
C GLY A 411 22.30 3.43 -5.41
N VAL A 412 23.22 3.53 -6.37
CA VAL A 412 24.64 3.83 -6.15
C VAL A 412 24.94 5.20 -6.72
N GLU A 413 25.34 6.12 -5.85
CA GLU A 413 25.74 7.46 -6.25
C GLU A 413 27.19 7.45 -6.75
N VAL A 414 27.39 7.75 -8.03
CA VAL A 414 28.72 7.76 -8.67
C VAL A 414 29.19 9.19 -8.79
N THR A 415 30.10 9.58 -7.90
CA THR A 415 30.79 10.88 -7.91
C THR A 415 32.28 10.64 -7.77
N GLU A 416 33.13 11.65 -8.08
CA GLU A 416 34.57 11.57 -7.90
C GLU A 416 34.95 11.23 -6.45
N GLU A 417 34.25 11.84 -5.48
CA GLU A 417 34.43 11.54 -4.05
C GLU A 417 34.07 10.09 -3.70
N ASN A 418 32.93 9.60 -4.22
CA ASN A 418 32.43 8.24 -3.91
C ASN A 418 33.24 7.15 -4.60
N LEU A 419 33.83 7.43 -5.78
CA LEU A 419 34.77 6.53 -6.45
C LEU A 419 36.04 6.34 -5.60
N GLY A 420 36.48 7.36 -4.86
CA GLY A 420 37.46 7.27 -3.79
C GLY A 420 38.84 6.77 -4.22
N TYR A 421 39.32 7.15 -5.40
CA TYR A 421 40.61 6.68 -5.95
C TYR A 421 41.78 6.86 -4.96
N ASP A 422 41.93 8.05 -4.37
CA ASP A 422 42.99 8.33 -3.42
C ASP A 422 42.90 7.50 -2.13
N ALA A 423 41.66 7.25 -1.66
CA ALA A 423 41.43 6.39 -0.51
C ALA A 423 41.79 4.93 -0.82
N ILE A 424 41.52 4.46 -2.04
CA ILE A 424 41.95 3.13 -2.51
C ILE A 424 43.48 3.04 -2.53
N VAL A 425 44.16 3.97 -3.20
CA VAL A 425 45.60 3.97 -3.29
C VAL A 425 46.25 4.00 -1.91
N THR A 426 45.83 4.93 -1.06
CA THR A 426 46.36 5.07 0.30
C THR A 426 46.18 3.82 1.14
N SER A 427 44.97 3.18 1.08
CA SER A 427 44.68 1.99 1.86
C SER A 427 45.46 0.76 1.35
N VAL A 428 45.57 0.61 0.02
CA VAL A 428 46.28 -0.54 -0.59
C VAL A 428 47.79 -0.45 -0.33
N LEU A 429 48.39 0.74 -0.45
CA LEU A 429 49.81 0.93 -0.21
C LEU A 429 50.16 1.09 1.28
N GLY A 430 49.17 1.29 2.15
CA GLY A 430 49.35 1.46 3.59
C GLY A 430 48.93 0.24 4.40
N ASP A 431 47.81 0.34 5.10
CA ASP A 431 47.33 -0.69 6.07
C ASP A 431 46.81 -1.98 5.41
N GLY A 432 46.63 -2.00 4.09
CA GLY A 432 46.07 -3.14 3.34
C GLY A 432 44.58 -3.41 3.62
N HIS A 433 43.85 -2.47 4.25
CA HIS A 433 42.43 -2.56 4.53
C HIS A 433 41.79 -1.17 4.70
N PHE A 434 40.45 -1.09 4.53
CA PHE A 434 39.68 0.15 4.56
C PHE A 434 39.01 0.44 5.92
N LEU A 435 39.10 -0.46 6.91
CA LEU A 435 38.36 -0.34 8.17
C LEU A 435 38.71 0.92 8.99
N GLY A 436 39.86 1.53 8.76
CA GLY A 436 40.28 2.74 9.44
C GLY A 436 40.26 4.01 8.55
N ALA A 437 39.82 3.90 7.31
CA ALA A 437 39.72 5.02 6.40
C ALA A 437 38.59 5.98 6.77
N ASP A 438 38.81 7.28 6.68
CA ASP A 438 37.78 8.29 6.97
C ASP A 438 36.60 8.15 6.02
N GLN A 439 36.83 7.79 4.75
CA GLN A 439 35.78 7.49 3.77
C GLN A 439 34.86 6.34 4.24
N THR A 440 35.41 5.29 4.86
CA THR A 440 34.59 4.20 5.40
C THR A 440 33.65 4.69 6.49
N LEU A 441 34.12 5.56 7.39
CA LEU A 441 33.29 6.11 8.46
C LEU A 441 32.19 7.02 7.91
N ALA A 442 32.50 7.86 6.93
CA ALA A 442 31.53 8.71 6.26
C ALA A 442 30.47 7.88 5.51
N ALA A 443 30.91 6.86 4.76
CA ALA A 443 30.00 5.98 4.03
C ALA A 443 29.07 5.18 4.96
N MET A 444 29.54 4.75 6.14
CA MET A 444 28.71 4.05 7.12
C MET A 444 27.48 4.87 7.54
N GLU A 445 27.59 6.18 7.67
CA GLU A 445 26.46 7.05 8.03
C GLU A 445 25.59 7.39 6.82
N ARG A 446 26.19 7.57 5.64
CA ARG A 446 25.49 8.07 4.45
C ARG A 446 24.86 6.97 3.60
N ASP A 447 25.52 5.83 3.45
CA ASP A 447 25.22 4.85 2.41
C ASP A 447 24.68 3.52 2.94
N TYR A 448 24.89 3.22 4.22
CA TYR A 448 24.51 1.94 4.78
C TYR A 448 23.25 2.03 5.62
N HIS A 449 22.29 1.16 5.32
CA HIS A 449 21.14 0.89 6.17
C HIS A 449 21.50 -0.20 7.19
N TYR A 450 21.20 0.06 8.45
CA TYR A 450 21.39 -0.87 9.55
C TYR A 450 20.02 -1.33 10.03
N PRO A 451 19.57 -2.55 9.64
CA PRO A 451 18.25 -3.05 10.02
C PRO A 451 18.18 -3.24 11.54
N GLU A 452 17.01 -2.95 12.10
CA GLU A 452 16.75 -3.14 13.53
C GLU A 452 16.35 -4.59 13.86
N MET A 453 15.69 -5.27 12.92
CA MET A 453 15.12 -6.60 13.10
C MET A 453 15.99 -7.72 12.52
N ALA A 454 16.77 -7.45 11.47
CA ALA A 454 17.65 -8.44 10.87
C ALA A 454 18.93 -8.63 11.68
N ASP A 455 19.21 -9.88 12.10
CA ASP A 455 20.44 -10.24 12.79
C ASP A 455 21.63 -10.23 11.81
N ARG A 456 22.61 -9.37 12.10
CA ARG A 456 23.90 -9.30 11.39
C ARG A 456 25.10 -9.58 12.31
N GLU A 457 24.86 -10.16 13.49
CA GLU A 457 25.90 -10.59 14.38
C GLU A 457 26.67 -11.80 13.80
N GLN A 458 27.93 -11.94 14.20
CA GLN A 458 28.70 -13.12 13.83
C GLN A 458 28.04 -14.38 14.43
N PRO A 459 27.99 -15.51 13.69
CA PRO A 459 27.44 -16.75 14.22
C PRO A 459 28.19 -17.12 15.48
N ARG A 460 27.60 -16.90 16.63
CA ARG A 460 28.07 -17.50 17.88
C ARG A 460 27.67 -18.98 17.81
N LYS A 461 28.48 -19.89 18.32
CA LYS A 461 28.11 -21.32 18.36
C LYS A 461 26.69 -21.44 18.87
N CYS A 462 25.75 -21.62 17.93
CA CYS A 462 24.33 -21.65 18.20
C CYS A 462 23.99 -22.81 19.11
N LYS A 463 23.81 -22.54 20.38
CA LYS A 463 22.89 -23.34 21.21
C LYS A 463 21.51 -22.74 20.90
N GLY A 464 20.78 -23.39 19.99
CA GLY A 464 19.55 -22.98 19.38
C GLY A 464 18.64 -22.08 20.23
N LYS A 465 18.59 -20.80 19.89
CA LYS A 465 17.50 -19.89 20.18
C LYS A 465 17.51 -18.84 19.09
N ILE A 466 16.79 -19.10 18.02
CA ILE A 466 16.32 -18.05 17.15
C ILE A 466 15.06 -17.51 17.83
N GLY A 467 15.22 -16.48 18.65
CA GLY A 467 14.10 -15.70 19.16
C GLY A 467 14.13 -14.36 18.45
N ALA A 468 13.16 -14.08 17.59
CA ALA A 468 12.94 -12.73 17.10
C ALA A 468 12.71 -11.83 18.33
N ARG A 469 13.62 -10.87 18.56
CA ARG A 469 13.37 -9.79 19.52
C ARG A 469 12.57 -8.73 18.78
N VAL A 470 11.26 -8.80 18.87
CA VAL A 470 10.43 -7.65 18.56
C VAL A 470 10.64 -6.64 19.69
N PRO A 471 11.28 -5.48 19.45
CA PRO A 471 11.39 -4.47 20.50
C PRO A 471 10.00 -4.01 20.87
N PRO A 472 9.74 -3.70 22.15
CA PRO A 472 8.47 -3.12 22.54
C PRO A 472 8.25 -1.83 21.73
N PRO A 473 7.02 -1.58 21.22
CA PRO A 473 6.72 -0.34 20.56
C PRO A 473 7.12 0.81 21.49
N LYS A 474 7.91 1.75 20.97
CA LYS A 474 8.27 2.97 21.70
C LYS A 474 7.01 3.84 21.82
N LEU A 475 6.10 3.48 22.72
CA LEU A 475 4.96 4.29 23.08
C LEU A 475 5.48 5.57 23.72
N SER A 476 5.24 6.70 23.09
CA SER A 476 5.58 7.99 23.65
C SER A 476 4.92 8.11 25.01
N LYS A 477 5.68 8.60 26.02
CA LYS A 477 5.23 8.80 27.40
C LYS A 477 4.17 9.89 27.55
N ARG A 478 3.08 9.85 26.79
CA ARG A 478 1.91 10.70 27.02
C ARG A 478 0.66 9.84 26.95
N GLY A 479 0.23 9.37 28.10
CA GLY A 479 -1.05 8.68 28.28
C GLY A 479 -0.93 7.28 28.87
N THR A 480 -0.19 7.14 29.96
CA THR A 480 -0.16 5.90 30.73
C THR A 480 -1.43 5.71 31.54
N ARG A 481 -2.15 4.62 31.27
CA ARG A 481 -2.67 3.76 32.36
C ARG A 481 -2.22 2.34 32.08
N GLN A 482 -1.37 1.89 32.96
CA GLN A 482 -0.95 0.55 33.29
C GLN A 482 -1.41 -0.61 32.41
N ALA A 483 -0.46 -1.17 31.67
CA ALA A 483 -0.34 -2.62 31.53
C ALA A 483 1.13 -2.97 31.81
N ASP A 484 1.46 -3.00 33.08
CA ASP A 484 2.62 -3.70 33.60
C ASP A 484 2.24 -5.19 33.63
N GLN A 485 2.62 -5.93 32.60
CA GLN A 485 2.75 -7.41 32.71
C GLN A 485 3.72 -7.91 31.64
N GLY A 486 4.63 -8.68 32.12
CA GLY A 486 5.82 -9.25 31.57
C GLY A 486 5.75 -9.78 30.14
N TYR A 487 6.78 -9.45 29.38
CA TYR A 487 7.08 -10.04 28.09
C TYR A 487 7.25 -11.56 28.19
N VAL A 488 6.38 -12.31 27.56
CA VAL A 488 6.57 -13.73 27.30
C VAL A 488 7.40 -13.89 26.03
N GLN A 489 8.60 -14.40 26.17
CA GLN A 489 9.41 -14.89 25.07
C GLN A 489 8.72 -16.11 24.46
N HIS A 490 8.15 -15.97 23.26
CA HIS A 490 7.75 -17.14 22.48
C HIS A 490 8.97 -17.69 21.74
N PRO A 491 9.38 -18.94 22.02
CA PRO A 491 10.37 -19.62 21.21
C PRO A 491 9.75 -20.05 19.89
N ILE A 492 10.27 -19.54 18.78
CA ILE A 492 10.05 -20.17 17.47
C ILE A 492 10.83 -21.49 17.50
N GLY A 493 10.18 -22.55 17.93
CA GLY A 493 10.73 -23.88 17.90
C GLY A 493 10.63 -24.46 16.48
N CYS A 494 11.75 -24.68 15.81
CA CYS A 494 11.83 -25.68 14.77
C CYS A 494 11.48 -27.05 15.38
N ARG A 495 10.24 -27.48 15.26
CA ARG A 495 9.90 -28.89 15.41
C ARG A 495 10.22 -29.58 14.10
N ALA A 496 11.19 -30.46 14.14
CA ALA A 496 11.38 -31.50 13.14
C ALA A 496 10.05 -32.25 12.95
N ALA A 497 9.65 -32.37 11.68
CA ALA A 497 8.51 -33.18 11.30
C ALA A 497 8.80 -34.65 11.60
N HIS A 498 8.17 -35.18 12.62
CA HIS A 498 7.87 -36.63 12.73
C HIS A 498 6.60 -36.80 13.55
N ASP A 499 5.64 -37.47 12.89
CA ASP A 499 4.47 -38.15 13.41
C ASP A 499 3.31 -37.33 14.01
N THR A 500 2.39 -36.91 13.15
CA THR A 500 0.95 -37.00 13.45
C THR A 500 0.14 -37.10 12.13
N PRO A 501 -0.85 -37.99 12.01
CA PRO A 501 -1.63 -38.17 10.79
C PRO A 501 -2.57 -37.00 10.52
N PRO A 502 -3.00 -36.79 9.26
CA PRO A 502 -3.83 -35.64 8.88
C PRO A 502 -5.28 -35.90 9.27
N ASP A 503 -5.74 -35.30 10.35
CA ASP A 503 -7.18 -35.21 10.62
C ASP A 503 -7.76 -34.01 9.86
N GLN A 504 -8.75 -34.35 9.04
CA GLN A 504 -9.52 -33.48 8.18
C GLN A 504 -10.23 -32.40 9.00
N ILE A 505 -9.87 -31.15 8.79
CA ILE A 505 -10.65 -30.02 9.31
C ILE A 505 -11.71 -29.64 8.26
N TYR A 506 -12.94 -30.13 8.46
CA TYR A 506 -14.11 -29.66 7.72
C TYR A 506 -14.61 -28.34 8.30
N PHE A 507 -14.50 -27.25 7.55
CA PHE A 507 -15.20 -26.02 7.87
C PHE A 507 -16.69 -26.16 7.47
N ARG A 508 -17.57 -26.36 8.45
CA ARG A 508 -19.00 -26.15 8.27
C ARG A 508 -19.32 -24.67 8.39
N SER A 509 -19.72 -24.03 7.28
CA SER A 509 -20.22 -22.65 7.28
C SER A 509 -21.57 -22.61 7.98
N LYS A 510 -21.68 -21.89 9.10
CA LYS A 510 -22.96 -21.36 9.57
C LYS A 510 -23.13 -19.96 8.97
N ARG A 511 -24.20 -19.80 8.21
CA ARG A 511 -24.65 -18.50 7.68
C ARG A 511 -24.98 -17.56 8.84
N SER A 512 -24.33 -16.40 8.90
CA SER A 512 -24.89 -15.20 9.48
C SER A 512 -24.35 -13.99 8.72
N SER A 513 -25.25 -13.12 8.36
CA SER A 513 -25.13 -11.94 7.54
C SER A 513 -24.25 -10.87 8.20
N SER A 514 -23.07 -10.62 7.66
CA SER A 514 -22.35 -9.34 7.78
C SER A 514 -21.26 -9.27 6.71
N MET A 515 -21.57 -8.63 5.61
CA MET A 515 -20.72 -8.50 4.43
C MET A 515 -20.91 -7.10 3.85
N THR A 516 -19.88 -6.30 3.77
CA THR A 516 -19.97 -5.08 2.97
C THR A 516 -18.75 -4.78 2.10
N LEU A 517 -17.55 -5.26 2.34
CA LEU A 517 -16.44 -5.12 1.38
C LEU A 517 -16.18 -6.40 0.58
N VAL A 518 -16.43 -7.56 1.16
CA VAL A 518 -16.38 -8.84 0.45
C VAL A 518 -17.62 -9.03 -0.46
N HIS A 519 -18.71 -8.30 -0.20
CA HIS A 519 -19.94 -8.39 -0.99
C HIS A 519 -19.86 -7.80 -2.39
N ALA A 520 -19.06 -6.77 -2.61
CA ALA A 520 -18.82 -6.25 -3.97
C ALA A 520 -18.12 -7.29 -4.85
N VAL A 521 -17.32 -8.18 -4.23
CA VAL A 521 -16.58 -9.23 -4.94
C VAL A 521 -17.39 -10.53 -5.08
N THR A 522 -18.33 -10.82 -4.17
CA THR A 522 -19.06 -12.13 -4.15
C THR A 522 -20.51 -12.08 -4.64
N LYS A 523 -21.18 -10.93 -4.68
CA LYS A 523 -22.54 -10.83 -5.22
C LYS A 523 -22.65 -11.12 -6.72
N SER A 524 -21.54 -11.00 -7.47
CA SER A 524 -21.52 -11.30 -8.91
C SER A 524 -21.63 -12.80 -9.24
N ALA A 525 -21.40 -13.69 -8.27
CA ALA A 525 -21.38 -15.14 -8.54
C ALA A 525 -22.72 -15.88 -8.30
N THR A 526 -23.75 -15.25 -7.74
CA THR A 526 -24.97 -15.93 -7.31
C THR A 526 -26.24 -15.67 -8.14
N ASN A 527 -26.17 -14.82 -9.18
CA ASN A 527 -27.33 -14.53 -10.05
C ASN A 527 -27.15 -15.03 -11.50
N LEU A 528 -26.83 -16.30 -11.69
CA LEU A 528 -27.10 -16.97 -12.97
C LEU A 528 -28.46 -17.67 -12.91
N PRO A 529 -29.41 -17.41 -13.83
CA PRO A 529 -30.68 -18.13 -13.88
C PRO A 529 -30.43 -19.59 -14.23
N ARG A 530 -30.95 -20.49 -13.44
CA ARG A 530 -31.01 -21.92 -13.75
C ARG A 530 -31.81 -22.09 -15.05
N ALA A 531 -31.14 -22.57 -16.09
CA ALA A 531 -31.82 -23.05 -17.27
C ALA A 531 -32.74 -24.21 -16.86
N SER A 532 -34.05 -24.03 -17.07
CA SER A 532 -35.04 -25.09 -16.93
C SER A 532 -34.82 -26.12 -18.04
N SER A 533 -34.56 -27.36 -17.66
CA SER A 533 -34.68 -28.52 -18.54
C SER A 533 -36.16 -28.75 -18.84
N ALA A 534 -36.54 -28.62 -20.08
CA ALA A 534 -37.76 -29.22 -20.60
C ALA A 534 -37.49 -29.82 -21.97
N ALA A 535 -37.66 -31.15 -22.01
CA ALA A 535 -37.83 -32.09 -23.11
C ALA A 535 -36.75 -32.15 -24.18
#